data_7784143e4ffff6dd634f6b44b14c5ddd
#
_entry.id   7784143e4ffff6dd634f6b44b14c5ddd
#
_cell.length_a   1.000
_cell.length_b   1.000
_cell.length_c   1.000
_cell.angle_alpha   90.00
_cell.angle_beta   90.00
_cell.angle_gamma   90.00
#
_symmetry.space_group_name_H-M   'P 1'
#
loop_
_entity.id
_entity.type
_entity.pdbx_description
1 polymer ?
#
loop_
_entity_poly.entity_id
_entity_poly.type
_entity_poly.pdbx_seq_one_letter_code
_entity_poly.pdbx_strand_id
1 'polypeptide(L)'
;MSDVLATSFGVLNYSGMLFNKGNTRTPLSAIIGGRAKQTNHVEFVTGQEYESGGGSQPNISESDSLTAPYASVVTREQKTNVTQIFMEAVGVSYAKQSNMGTLSGINIAGQQANPINELDFQVAAKIAKINRDIEFTFIQGVYNKATADNEVNKTRGLVAAITSNVTAMGGKPLGLWDIADMVKKIYGANAPTDGLVLWCDAITLFQINADATQNGLTVVPADRTVNGIALSSVVTPIGKVYLYLGEFLPAGTALLLNLNVIAPVYQPVPGKGNFFLEALAKTGAGEKYQLFGQIGLDHGPEWYHGKFTGISTEFEAPKYSRSVYVAGGAVATVESLAVLASAKLNKNTVAADNTAQVSCSTLKYDPAAPASAATLAYLWQIRAKTGTTWTDLTSSYTGYNTATLTVKAADAEKHYRCKVTATGTATGTVYSDECDVEAAG
;
A
#
# COMPACT_ATOMS: atom_id res chain seq x y z
N MET A 1 -10.20 -7.10 42.10
CA MET A 1 -9.89 -7.36 43.52
C MET A 1 -9.31 -6.09 44.11
N SER A 2 -10.02 -5.44 44.99
CA SER A 2 -9.48 -4.31 45.73
C SER A 2 -8.46 -4.86 46.70
N ASP A 3 -7.25 -4.45 46.60
CA ASP A 3 -6.19 -4.81 47.53
C ASP A 3 -6.42 -4.03 48.82
N VAL A 4 -7.12 -4.68 49.75
CA VAL A 4 -7.60 -4.09 51.02
C VAL A 4 -6.46 -3.96 52.06
N LEU A 5 -5.26 -4.40 51.71
CA LEU A 5 -4.10 -4.42 52.59
C LEU A 5 -2.94 -3.54 52.14
N ALA A 6 -3.11 -2.74 51.10
CA ALA A 6 -2.05 -1.85 50.67
C ALA A 6 -1.91 -0.64 51.63
N THR A 7 -0.98 -0.72 52.53
CA THR A 7 -0.48 0.44 53.29
C THR A 7 0.49 1.29 52.49
N SER A 8 0.85 0.89 51.31
CA SER A 8 1.63 1.70 50.36
C SER A 8 0.67 2.49 49.47
N PHE A 9 0.90 3.78 49.34
CA PHE A 9 0.27 4.58 48.31
C PHE A 9 0.60 3.95 46.97
N GLY A 10 -0.39 3.34 46.30
CA GLY A 10 -0.24 2.66 45.04
C GLY A 10 -0.05 3.65 43.87
N VAL A 11 0.92 4.54 43.99
CA VAL A 11 1.34 5.37 42.87
C VAL A 11 2.24 4.51 42.01
N LEU A 12 1.70 4.11 40.85
CA LEU A 12 2.50 3.49 39.79
C LEU A 12 3.58 4.50 39.38
N ASN A 13 4.81 4.21 39.76
CA ASN A 13 5.96 5.01 39.33
C ASN A 13 6.24 4.71 37.86
N TYR A 14 5.90 5.63 37.00
CA TYR A 14 6.23 5.55 35.58
C TYR A 14 7.58 6.22 35.32
N SER A 15 8.61 5.41 35.24
CA SER A 15 9.95 5.83 34.78
C SER A 15 10.14 5.38 33.34
N GLY A 16 9.64 6.14 32.37
CA GLY A 16 9.78 5.75 30.99
C GLY A 16 9.15 6.75 30.02
N MET A 17 9.33 6.49 28.71
CA MET A 17 8.72 7.29 27.64
C MET A 17 7.27 6.87 27.45
N LEU A 18 6.38 7.85 27.30
CA LEU A 18 5.00 7.61 26.91
C LEU A 18 4.95 7.28 25.41
N PHE A 19 4.53 6.08 25.08
CA PHE A 19 4.38 5.63 23.69
C PHE A 19 2.95 5.84 23.20
N ASN A 20 2.81 6.50 22.07
CA ASN A 20 1.52 6.61 21.38
C ASN A 20 1.33 5.41 20.45
N LYS A 21 0.24 4.66 20.64
CA LYS A 21 -0.12 3.49 19.83
C LYS A 21 -0.78 3.87 18.49
N GLY A 22 -1.20 5.12 18.33
CA GLY A 22 -1.83 5.61 17.09
C GLY A 22 -0.82 6.18 16.09
N ASN A 23 -1.23 6.24 14.83
CA ASN A 23 -0.46 6.94 13.81
C ASN A 23 -0.43 8.46 14.11
N THR A 24 0.76 9.03 14.23
CA THR A 24 0.99 10.46 14.49
C THR A 24 1.61 11.19 13.31
N ARG A 25 1.88 10.51 12.21
CA ARG A 25 2.58 11.08 11.08
C ARG A 25 1.63 11.93 10.24
N THR A 26 2.05 13.14 9.94
CA THR A 26 1.34 14.09 9.06
C THR A 26 2.32 14.67 8.04
N PRO A 27 2.86 13.83 7.13
CA PRO A 27 3.93 14.24 6.26
C PRO A 27 3.51 15.25 5.19
N LEU A 28 2.30 15.14 4.63
CA LEU A 28 1.84 16.06 3.59
C LEU A 28 1.70 17.48 4.15
N SER A 29 1.01 17.63 5.27
CA SER A 29 0.83 18.92 5.94
C SER A 29 2.17 19.54 6.33
N ALA A 30 3.16 18.75 6.76
CA ALA A 30 4.50 19.21 7.09
C ALA A 30 5.25 19.73 5.84
N ILE A 31 5.17 19.00 4.72
CA ILE A 31 5.84 19.37 3.47
C ILE A 31 5.24 20.64 2.86
N ILE A 32 3.92 20.74 2.80
CA ILE A 32 3.25 21.87 2.17
C ILE A 32 3.08 23.09 3.09
N GLY A 33 3.28 22.92 4.39
CA GLY A 33 3.05 23.97 5.40
C GLY A 33 3.81 25.28 5.16
N GLY A 34 5.02 25.18 4.57
CA GLY A 34 5.81 26.36 4.21
C GLY A 34 5.23 27.23 3.08
N ARG A 35 4.18 26.75 2.37
CA ARG A 35 3.49 27.48 1.29
C ARG A 35 2.10 27.95 1.69
N ALA A 36 1.82 28.03 2.98
CA ALA A 36 0.51 28.41 3.50
C ALA A 36 0.00 29.75 2.91
N LYS A 37 -1.25 29.71 2.47
CA LYS A 37 -2.00 30.87 2.00
C LYS A 37 -3.06 31.27 3.02
N GLN A 38 -3.60 32.46 2.89
CA GLN A 38 -4.72 32.93 3.72
C GLN A 38 -5.86 33.42 2.84
N THR A 39 -7.07 33.19 3.31
CA THR A 39 -8.30 33.71 2.72
C THR A 39 -9.18 34.34 3.78
N ASN A 40 -9.99 35.32 3.39
CA ASN A 40 -11.02 35.92 4.24
C ASN A 40 -12.42 35.44 3.85
N HIS A 41 -12.54 34.52 2.95
CA HIS A 41 -13.78 33.91 2.47
C HIS A 41 -13.75 32.41 2.57
N VAL A 42 -14.89 31.78 2.82
CA VAL A 42 -15.01 30.32 2.93
C VAL A 42 -14.62 29.62 1.63
N GLU A 43 -15.03 30.17 0.50
CA GLU A 43 -14.69 29.68 -0.83
C GLU A 43 -13.47 30.42 -1.36
N PHE A 44 -12.52 29.68 -1.90
CA PHE A 44 -11.29 30.20 -2.50
C PHE A 44 -10.97 29.49 -3.81
N VAL A 45 -10.23 30.17 -4.67
CA VAL A 45 -9.84 29.66 -5.99
C VAL A 45 -8.65 28.73 -5.85
N THR A 46 -8.75 27.50 -6.40
CA THR A 46 -7.68 26.50 -6.46
C THR A 46 -6.92 26.51 -7.80
N GLY A 47 -7.50 27.11 -8.84
CA GLY A 47 -6.86 27.24 -10.14
C GLY A 47 -7.69 28.12 -11.06
N GLN A 48 -6.98 28.83 -11.92
CA GLN A 48 -7.57 29.50 -13.07
C GLN A 48 -7.10 28.77 -14.33
N GLU A 49 -8.03 28.32 -15.12
CA GLU A 49 -7.77 27.46 -16.26
C GLU A 49 -8.20 28.17 -17.53
N TYR A 50 -7.38 28.07 -18.58
CA TYR A 50 -7.77 28.45 -19.92
C TYR A 50 -7.08 27.54 -20.93
N GLU A 51 -7.74 27.25 -22.01
CA GLU A 51 -7.20 26.48 -23.11
C GLU A 51 -6.81 27.43 -24.26
N SER A 52 -5.51 27.49 -24.56
CA SER A 52 -4.97 28.40 -25.57
C SER A 52 -5.04 27.86 -26.99
N GLY A 53 -5.62 26.65 -27.19
CA GLY A 53 -5.60 25.95 -28.47
C GLY A 53 -4.23 25.41 -28.85
N GLY A 54 -4.22 24.36 -29.65
CA GLY A 54 -2.98 23.78 -30.19
C GLY A 54 -2.34 24.66 -31.26
N GLY A 55 -1.02 24.55 -31.43
CA GLY A 55 -0.32 25.16 -32.55
C GLY A 55 -0.78 24.55 -33.89
N SER A 56 -1.13 25.37 -34.86
CA SER A 56 -1.42 24.95 -36.21
C SER A 56 -0.68 25.85 -37.21
N GLN A 57 -0.36 25.32 -38.37
CA GLN A 57 0.16 26.15 -39.44
C GLN A 57 -0.98 27.00 -40.02
N PRO A 58 -0.87 28.35 -39.95
CA PRO A 58 -1.92 29.21 -40.52
C PRO A 58 -2.04 28.98 -42.01
N ASN A 59 -3.28 28.88 -42.50
CA ASN A 59 -3.58 28.74 -43.92
C ASN A 59 -4.34 29.99 -44.37
N ILE A 60 -3.60 31.11 -44.49
CA ILE A 60 -4.13 32.41 -44.88
C ILE A 60 -3.53 32.77 -46.24
N SER A 61 -4.35 32.95 -47.25
CA SER A 61 -3.89 33.42 -48.56
C SER A 61 -3.64 34.93 -48.57
N GLU A 62 -2.94 35.44 -49.58
CA GLU A 62 -2.72 36.88 -49.75
C GLU A 62 -4.04 37.63 -49.84
N SER A 63 -5.02 37.09 -50.57
CA SER A 63 -6.37 37.67 -50.68
C SER A 63 -7.14 37.66 -49.35
N ASP A 64 -6.99 36.57 -48.53
CA ASP A 64 -7.67 36.46 -47.25
C ASP A 64 -7.06 37.43 -46.22
N SER A 65 -5.77 37.77 -46.35
CA SER A 65 -5.09 38.71 -45.48
C SER A 65 -5.62 40.15 -45.56
N LEU A 66 -6.31 40.48 -46.66
CA LEU A 66 -6.94 41.78 -46.84
C LEU A 66 -8.27 41.92 -46.11
N THR A 67 -8.82 40.83 -45.58
CA THR A 67 -10.05 40.81 -44.80
C THR A 67 -9.73 40.58 -43.32
N ALA A 68 -10.24 41.43 -42.42
CA ALA A 68 -10.01 41.23 -40.99
C ALA A 68 -10.60 39.90 -40.51
N PRO A 69 -9.81 39.06 -39.78
CA PRO A 69 -10.32 37.81 -39.25
C PRO A 69 -11.38 38.05 -38.18
N TYR A 70 -12.30 37.10 -38.03
CA TYR A 70 -13.27 37.12 -36.95
C TYR A 70 -12.54 37.04 -35.58
N ALA A 71 -12.96 37.89 -34.64
CA ALA A 71 -12.43 37.85 -33.28
C ALA A 71 -12.84 36.55 -32.59
N SER A 72 -11.86 35.80 -32.12
CA SER A 72 -12.09 34.67 -31.25
C SER A 72 -11.74 35.01 -29.80
N VAL A 73 -12.50 34.47 -28.84
CA VAL A 73 -12.31 34.75 -27.42
C VAL A 73 -11.88 33.43 -26.74
N VAL A 74 -10.81 33.53 -25.97
CA VAL A 74 -10.37 32.44 -25.08
C VAL A 74 -11.09 32.60 -23.73
N THR A 75 -11.89 31.62 -23.36
CA THR A 75 -12.59 31.60 -22.07
C THR A 75 -11.69 31.10 -20.95
N ARG A 76 -11.87 31.69 -19.77
CA ARG A 76 -11.18 31.27 -18.53
C ARG A 76 -12.18 30.68 -17.56
N GLU A 77 -11.80 29.59 -16.92
CA GLU A 77 -12.56 28.95 -15.85
C GLU A 77 -11.84 29.09 -14.52
N GLN A 78 -12.60 29.17 -13.44
CA GLN A 78 -12.08 29.15 -12.09
C GLN A 78 -12.58 27.90 -11.37
N LYS A 79 -11.67 27.09 -10.88
CA LYS A 79 -12.00 25.98 -9.97
C LYS A 79 -11.89 26.48 -8.53
N THR A 80 -12.82 26.09 -7.70
CA THR A 80 -12.90 26.54 -6.32
C THR A 80 -12.89 25.38 -5.33
N ASN A 81 -12.44 25.66 -4.12
CA ASN A 81 -12.54 24.77 -2.97
C ASN A 81 -13.03 25.60 -1.77
N VAL A 82 -13.33 24.93 -0.66
CA VAL A 82 -13.86 25.58 0.55
C VAL A 82 -12.98 25.28 1.76
N THR A 83 -12.97 26.17 2.73
CA THR A 83 -12.39 25.93 4.04
C THR A 83 -13.32 25.08 4.90
N GLN A 84 -12.75 24.24 5.75
CA GLN A 84 -13.47 23.38 6.68
C GLN A 84 -13.10 23.75 8.11
N ILE A 85 -14.06 23.66 9.03
CA ILE A 85 -13.86 23.89 10.46
C ILE A 85 -13.28 22.63 11.09
N PHE A 86 -12.22 22.82 11.86
CA PHE A 86 -11.64 21.81 12.74
C PHE A 86 -11.73 22.32 14.17
N MET A 87 -12.42 21.56 15.02
CA MET A 87 -12.66 21.95 16.40
C MET A 87 -12.60 20.75 17.33
N GLU A 88 -11.88 20.88 18.43
CA GLU A 88 -11.83 19.90 19.50
C GLU A 88 -11.95 20.58 20.85
N ALA A 89 -12.63 19.94 21.78
CA ALA A 89 -12.75 20.42 23.14
C ALA A 89 -11.89 19.61 24.10
N VAL A 90 -11.32 20.28 25.08
CA VAL A 90 -10.57 19.70 26.19
C VAL A 90 -11.25 20.10 27.49
N GLY A 91 -11.48 19.14 28.38
CA GLY A 91 -12.03 19.41 29.70
C GLY A 91 -11.34 18.54 30.76
N VAL A 92 -10.86 19.16 31.82
CA VAL A 92 -10.22 18.47 32.95
C VAL A 92 -10.86 18.95 34.25
N SER A 93 -11.30 17.99 35.11
CA SER A 93 -11.85 18.31 36.42
C SER A 93 -10.76 18.68 37.42
N TYR A 94 -11.07 19.53 38.36
CA TYR A 94 -10.13 19.90 39.42
C TYR A 94 -9.67 18.69 40.24
N ALA A 95 -10.53 17.68 40.43
CA ALA A 95 -10.17 16.43 41.08
C ALA A 95 -9.06 15.66 40.35
N LYS A 96 -9.08 15.67 38.99
CA LYS A 96 -7.99 15.09 38.19
C LYS A 96 -6.73 15.94 38.20
N GLN A 97 -6.89 17.27 38.13
CA GLN A 97 -5.75 18.18 38.25
C GLN A 97 -5.04 18.11 39.59
N SER A 98 -5.80 17.91 40.69
CA SER A 98 -5.24 17.78 42.07
C SER A 98 -4.62 16.40 42.33
N ASN A 99 -5.00 15.37 41.56
CA ASN A 99 -4.49 14.01 41.70
C ASN A 99 -3.18 13.79 40.90
N MET A 100 -2.31 14.77 40.93
CA MET A 100 -0.96 14.67 40.37
C MET A 100 -0.06 14.07 41.42
N GLY A 101 0.28 12.79 41.25
CA GLY A 101 1.28 12.13 42.09
C GLY A 101 2.62 12.84 41.96
N THR A 102 3.00 13.63 42.96
CA THR A 102 4.35 14.17 43.06
C THR A 102 5.20 13.21 43.86
N LEU A 103 6.25 12.67 43.27
CA LEU A 103 7.35 12.06 44.02
C LEU A 103 8.16 13.16 44.70
N SER A 104 7.79 13.50 45.94
CA SER A 104 8.64 14.37 46.76
C SER A 104 9.85 13.55 47.23
N GLY A 105 11.04 13.88 46.83
CA GLY A 105 12.25 13.51 47.52
C GLY A 105 13.37 12.83 46.74
N ILE A 106 13.24 12.43 45.51
CA ILE A 106 14.35 11.88 44.74
C ILE A 106 14.45 12.57 43.39
N ASN A 107 15.27 13.60 43.31
CA ASN A 107 15.74 14.16 42.03
C ASN A 107 16.93 13.32 41.57
N ILE A 108 16.67 12.39 40.66
CA ILE A 108 17.75 11.78 39.88
C ILE A 108 18.06 12.75 38.74
N ALA A 109 19.32 13.19 38.70
CA ALA A 109 19.77 14.16 37.69
C ALA A 109 19.39 13.71 36.25
N GLY A 110 18.61 14.54 35.55
CA GLY A 110 18.19 14.30 34.16
C GLY A 110 16.81 13.69 33.98
N GLN A 111 16.04 13.38 35.01
CA GLN A 111 14.65 12.91 34.88
C GLN A 111 13.70 13.94 35.49
N GLN A 112 12.68 14.34 34.69
CA GLN A 112 11.56 15.12 35.19
C GLN A 112 10.76 14.22 36.17
N ALA A 113 10.82 14.54 37.47
CA ALA A 113 10.16 13.80 38.52
C ALA A 113 8.62 14.01 38.54
N ASN A 114 8.10 14.98 37.80
CA ASN A 114 6.69 15.28 37.76
C ASN A 114 6.08 14.87 36.42
N PRO A 115 4.95 14.13 36.39
CA PRO A 115 4.18 13.89 35.18
C PRO A 115 3.76 15.25 34.60
N ILE A 116 3.68 15.29 33.25
CA ILE A 116 3.15 16.44 32.51
C ILE A 116 1.75 16.76 33.04
N ASN A 117 1.44 18.05 33.23
CA ASN A 117 0.11 18.48 33.64
C ASN A 117 -0.95 17.84 32.71
N GLU A 118 -1.96 17.22 33.31
CA GLU A 118 -3.02 16.51 32.56
C GLU A 118 -3.69 17.40 31.51
N LEU A 119 -3.86 18.67 31.80
CA LEU A 119 -4.41 19.63 30.83
C LEU A 119 -3.49 19.78 29.62
N ASP A 120 -2.18 19.98 29.85
CA ASP A 120 -1.21 20.15 28.77
C ASP A 120 -1.10 18.90 27.91
N PHE A 121 -1.13 17.72 28.57
CA PHE A 121 -1.16 16.44 27.88
C PHE A 121 -2.41 16.30 26.97
N GLN A 122 -3.59 16.63 27.50
CA GLN A 122 -4.84 16.55 26.75
C GLN A 122 -4.86 17.55 25.59
N VAL A 123 -4.36 18.77 25.78
CA VAL A 123 -4.24 19.76 24.71
C VAL A 123 -3.30 19.26 23.61
N ALA A 124 -2.12 18.75 23.97
CA ALA A 124 -1.18 18.19 23.00
C ALA A 124 -1.77 17.02 22.21
N ALA A 125 -2.49 16.12 22.89
CA ALA A 125 -3.17 14.99 22.26
C ALA A 125 -4.26 15.43 21.28
N LYS A 126 -5.02 16.48 21.59
CA LYS A 126 -6.06 17.06 20.73
C LYS A 126 -5.47 17.81 19.54
N ILE A 127 -4.38 18.53 19.70
CA ILE A 127 -3.63 19.13 18.59
C ILE A 127 -3.15 18.05 17.62
N ALA A 128 -2.56 16.97 18.15
CA ALA A 128 -2.14 15.85 17.33
C ALA A 128 -3.31 15.18 16.59
N LYS A 129 -4.50 15.12 17.19
CA LYS A 129 -5.71 14.64 16.53
C LYS A 129 -6.13 15.57 15.39
N ILE A 130 -6.23 16.87 15.62
CA ILE A 130 -6.59 17.86 14.58
C ILE A 130 -5.61 17.77 13.40
N ASN A 131 -4.32 17.67 13.64
CA ASN A 131 -3.32 17.54 12.59
C ASN A 131 -3.56 16.28 11.73
N ARG A 132 -3.92 15.17 12.34
CA ARG A 132 -4.27 13.93 11.61
C ARG A 132 -5.58 14.09 10.81
N ASP A 133 -6.58 14.74 11.40
CA ASP A 133 -7.86 14.98 10.73
C ASP A 133 -7.67 15.90 9.51
N ILE A 134 -6.78 16.89 9.60
CA ILE A 134 -6.38 17.74 8.48
C ILE A 134 -5.67 16.94 7.41
N GLU A 135 -4.68 16.12 7.78
CA GLU A 135 -3.93 15.26 6.84
C GLU A 135 -4.87 14.31 6.10
N PHE A 136 -5.73 13.61 6.85
CA PHE A 136 -6.75 12.74 6.27
C PHE A 136 -7.65 13.49 5.29
N THR A 137 -8.11 14.69 5.67
CA THR A 137 -9.00 15.50 4.85
C THR A 137 -8.30 16.00 3.59
N PHE A 138 -7.03 16.38 3.68
CA PHE A 138 -6.25 16.80 2.51
C PHE A 138 -6.05 15.69 1.50
N ILE A 139 -5.99 14.44 1.94
CA ILE A 139 -5.85 13.28 1.07
C ILE A 139 -7.20 12.78 0.57
N GLN A 140 -8.15 12.49 1.48
CA GLN A 140 -9.41 11.80 1.17
C GLN A 140 -10.66 12.69 1.27
N GLY A 141 -10.54 13.98 1.54
CA GLY A 141 -11.68 14.87 1.72
C GLY A 141 -12.66 14.84 0.56
N VAL A 142 -13.94 14.71 0.88
CA VAL A 142 -15.03 14.78 -0.09
C VAL A 142 -15.62 16.20 -0.07
N TYR A 143 -15.63 16.85 -1.23
CA TYR A 143 -16.11 18.22 -1.35
C TYR A 143 -17.59 18.38 -0.99
N ASN A 144 -17.87 19.35 -0.13
CA ASN A 144 -19.21 19.84 0.09
C ASN A 144 -19.17 21.33 0.41
N LYS A 145 -19.95 22.12 -0.33
CA LYS A 145 -20.15 23.54 -0.06
C LYS A 145 -21.51 23.71 0.60
N ALA A 146 -21.51 24.25 1.81
CA ALA A 146 -22.73 24.53 2.54
C ALA A 146 -23.56 25.61 1.83
N THR A 147 -24.84 25.41 1.71
CA THR A 147 -25.82 26.34 1.17
C THR A 147 -26.66 26.97 2.28
N ALA A 148 -26.58 26.42 3.49
CA ALA A 148 -27.27 26.92 4.69
C ALA A 148 -26.35 26.79 5.93
N ASP A 149 -26.62 27.58 6.97
CA ASP A 149 -25.78 27.65 8.17
C ASP A 149 -25.68 26.31 8.96
N ASN A 150 -26.64 25.40 8.79
CA ASN A 150 -26.65 24.10 9.42
C ASN A 150 -25.95 23.01 8.58
N GLU A 151 -25.46 23.35 7.40
CA GLU A 151 -24.71 22.44 6.55
C GLU A 151 -23.19 22.55 6.79
N VAL A 152 -22.47 21.47 6.49
CA VAL A 152 -21.05 21.37 6.74
C VAL A 152 -20.25 21.67 5.48
N ASN A 153 -19.36 22.66 5.54
CA ASN A 153 -18.34 22.84 4.52
C ASN A 153 -17.26 21.75 4.67
N LYS A 154 -16.96 21.07 3.58
CA LYS A 154 -15.91 20.05 3.50
C LYS A 154 -14.96 20.38 2.36
N THR A 155 -13.69 20.51 2.65
CA THR A 155 -12.67 20.78 1.65
C THR A 155 -12.42 19.54 0.77
N ARG A 156 -12.18 19.76 -0.54
CA ARG A 156 -11.85 18.71 -1.49
C ARG A 156 -10.43 18.25 -1.25
N GLY A 157 -10.24 16.94 -1.02
CA GLY A 157 -8.95 16.31 -0.91
C GLY A 157 -8.36 15.91 -2.29
N LEU A 158 -7.09 15.51 -2.28
CA LEU A 158 -6.33 15.19 -3.49
C LEU A 158 -6.94 14.01 -4.28
N VAL A 159 -7.40 12.95 -3.59
CA VAL A 159 -8.03 11.78 -4.25
C VAL A 159 -9.29 12.19 -5.03
N ALA A 160 -10.08 13.11 -4.48
CA ALA A 160 -11.30 13.61 -5.12
C ALA A 160 -11.01 14.69 -6.18
N ALA A 161 -9.92 15.44 -6.04
CA ALA A 161 -9.55 16.50 -6.95
C ALA A 161 -9.03 15.99 -8.30
N ILE A 162 -8.29 14.87 -8.30
CA ILE A 162 -7.64 14.33 -9.50
C ILE A 162 -8.66 13.53 -10.31
N THR A 163 -9.04 14.04 -11.47
CA THR A 163 -10.05 13.44 -12.35
C THR A 163 -9.54 13.10 -13.75
N SER A 164 -8.63 13.88 -14.34
CA SER A 164 -8.15 13.69 -15.70
C SER A 164 -7.08 12.59 -15.82
N ASN A 165 -6.03 12.67 -15.02
CA ASN A 165 -4.90 11.75 -15.08
C ASN A 165 -5.13 10.56 -14.13
N VAL A 166 -6.06 9.67 -14.48
CA VAL A 166 -6.38 8.49 -13.69
C VAL A 166 -5.99 7.23 -14.46
N THR A 167 -5.30 6.29 -13.78
CA THR A 167 -4.99 4.96 -14.31
C THR A 167 -5.53 3.90 -13.36
N ALA A 168 -6.43 3.05 -13.88
CA ALA A 168 -6.96 1.90 -13.16
C ALA A 168 -6.03 0.70 -13.36
N MET A 169 -5.46 0.16 -12.28
CA MET A 169 -4.52 -0.96 -12.30
C MET A 169 -5.20 -2.32 -12.38
N GLY A 170 -6.51 -2.41 -12.06
CA GLY A 170 -7.26 -3.66 -12.18
C GLY A 170 -6.73 -4.80 -11.30
N GLY A 171 -6.24 -4.51 -10.11
CA GLY A 171 -5.67 -5.50 -9.19
C GLY A 171 -4.21 -5.88 -9.49
N LYS A 172 -3.55 -5.21 -10.44
CA LYS A 172 -2.13 -5.45 -10.74
C LYS A 172 -1.21 -4.65 -9.81
N PRO A 173 0.02 -5.11 -9.56
CA PRO A 173 1.03 -4.33 -8.86
C PRO A 173 1.44 -3.11 -9.68
N LEU A 174 1.85 -2.04 -9.00
CA LEU A 174 2.37 -0.83 -9.65
C LEU A 174 3.83 -1.03 -10.04
N GLY A 175 4.12 -0.90 -11.33
CA GLY A 175 5.48 -1.02 -11.88
C GLY A 175 6.10 0.32 -12.31
N LEU A 176 7.37 0.28 -12.66
CA LEU A 176 8.13 1.45 -13.11
C LEU A 176 7.58 2.03 -14.43
N TRP A 177 7.11 1.18 -15.33
CA TRP A 177 6.53 1.60 -16.60
C TRP A 177 5.18 2.30 -16.44
N ASP A 178 4.39 1.91 -15.45
CA ASP A 178 3.12 2.57 -15.13
C ASP A 178 3.38 4.00 -14.63
N ILE A 179 4.42 4.18 -13.81
CA ILE A 179 4.87 5.50 -13.34
C ILE A 179 5.31 6.34 -14.54
N ALA A 180 6.13 5.79 -15.44
CA ALA A 180 6.60 6.49 -16.63
C ALA A 180 5.44 6.88 -17.57
N ASP A 181 4.44 6.03 -17.75
CA ASP A 181 3.24 6.35 -18.56
C ASP A 181 2.41 7.47 -17.92
N MET A 182 2.28 7.49 -16.59
CA MET A 182 1.62 8.59 -15.89
C MET A 182 2.38 9.91 -16.05
N VAL A 183 3.71 9.91 -15.95
CA VAL A 183 4.53 11.11 -16.19
C VAL A 183 4.37 11.59 -17.63
N LYS A 184 4.28 10.67 -18.60
CA LYS A 184 3.99 10.99 -20.01
C LYS A 184 2.62 11.64 -20.19
N LYS A 185 1.57 11.17 -19.49
CA LYS A 185 0.23 11.79 -19.51
C LYS A 185 0.28 13.21 -18.96
N ILE A 186 0.96 13.43 -17.82
CA ILE A 186 1.14 14.76 -17.23
C ILE A 186 1.90 15.68 -18.19
N TYR A 187 2.95 15.21 -18.82
CA TYR A 187 3.68 15.96 -19.85
C TYR A 187 2.79 16.31 -21.06
N GLY A 188 1.99 15.36 -21.54
CA GLY A 188 1.04 15.57 -22.62
C GLY A 188 -0.06 16.60 -22.31
N ALA A 189 -0.36 16.80 -21.03
CA ALA A 189 -1.25 17.84 -20.53
C ALA A 189 -0.55 19.21 -20.32
N ASN A 190 0.67 19.39 -20.83
CA ASN A 190 1.51 20.59 -20.65
C ASN A 190 1.80 20.97 -19.19
N ALA A 191 1.85 19.98 -18.31
CA ALA A 191 2.18 20.19 -16.90
C ALA A 191 3.68 19.94 -16.64
N PRO A 192 4.28 20.61 -15.63
CA PRO A 192 5.67 20.39 -15.25
C PRO A 192 5.87 18.97 -14.73
N THR A 193 6.90 18.29 -15.21
CA THR A 193 7.25 16.92 -14.81
C THR A 193 8.39 16.86 -13.79
N ASP A 194 9.03 17.98 -13.49
CA ASP A 194 10.12 18.05 -12.54
C ASP A 194 9.64 18.07 -11.10
N GLY A 195 10.24 17.22 -10.28
CA GLY A 195 9.99 17.19 -8.84
C GLY A 195 8.65 16.58 -8.44
N LEU A 196 8.08 15.75 -9.31
CA LEU A 196 6.91 14.94 -8.97
C LEU A 196 7.22 13.98 -7.83
N VAL A 197 6.25 13.79 -6.94
CA VAL A 197 6.35 12.88 -5.81
C VAL A 197 5.25 11.83 -5.91
N LEU A 198 5.64 10.57 -5.95
CA LEU A 198 4.71 9.46 -5.84
C LEU A 198 4.41 9.21 -4.36
N TRP A 199 3.18 9.50 -3.98
CA TRP A 199 2.64 9.30 -2.66
C TRP A 199 1.92 7.95 -2.62
N CYS A 200 2.48 6.95 -1.95
CA CYS A 200 1.98 5.59 -1.98
C CYS A 200 2.13 4.90 -0.63
N ASP A 201 1.45 3.79 -0.44
CA ASP A 201 1.55 2.95 0.74
C ASP A 201 2.81 2.05 0.73
N ALA A 202 3.08 1.37 1.83
CA ALA A 202 4.25 0.50 1.97
C ALA A 202 4.22 -0.68 0.99
N ILE A 203 3.04 -1.25 0.72
CA ILE A 203 2.88 -2.39 -0.19
C ILE A 203 3.27 -1.96 -1.60
N THR A 204 2.79 -0.83 -2.05
CA THR A 204 3.13 -0.26 -3.36
C THR A 204 4.62 0.04 -3.49
N LEU A 205 5.28 0.56 -2.44
CA LEU A 205 6.74 0.75 -2.45
C LEU A 205 7.50 -0.57 -2.60
N PHE A 206 7.06 -1.64 -1.93
CA PHE A 206 7.65 -2.96 -2.11
C PHE A 206 7.43 -3.50 -3.52
N GLN A 207 6.25 -3.28 -4.12
CA GLN A 207 5.97 -3.66 -5.51
C GLN A 207 6.90 -2.96 -6.50
N ILE A 208 7.10 -1.65 -6.35
CA ILE A 208 8.02 -0.86 -7.19
C ILE A 208 9.46 -1.35 -7.06
N ASN A 209 9.93 -1.63 -5.83
CA ASN A 209 11.26 -2.16 -5.61
C ASN A 209 11.43 -3.57 -6.20
N ALA A 210 10.40 -4.40 -6.12
CA ALA A 210 10.40 -5.73 -6.72
C ALA A 210 10.50 -5.67 -8.25
N ASP A 211 9.70 -4.80 -8.89
CA ASP A 211 9.73 -4.56 -10.33
C ASP A 211 11.10 -4.02 -10.76
N ALA A 212 11.66 -3.05 -10.04
CA ALA A 212 13.00 -2.53 -10.29
C ALA A 212 14.07 -3.62 -10.23
N THR A 213 14.01 -4.49 -9.22
CA THR A 213 14.98 -5.58 -9.02
C THR A 213 14.86 -6.63 -10.13
N GLN A 214 13.66 -6.99 -10.55
CA GLN A 214 13.41 -7.95 -11.63
C GLN A 214 13.94 -7.44 -12.97
N ASN A 215 13.84 -6.14 -13.22
CA ASN A 215 14.33 -5.50 -14.44
C ASN A 215 15.82 -5.12 -14.39
N GLY A 216 16.54 -5.52 -13.34
CA GLY A 216 17.95 -5.17 -13.14
C GLY A 216 18.20 -3.68 -12.90
N LEU A 217 17.16 -2.94 -12.53
CA LEU A 217 17.21 -1.53 -12.19
C LEU A 217 17.28 -1.37 -10.67
N THR A 218 17.88 -0.29 -10.22
CA THR A 218 17.95 0.04 -8.79
C THR A 218 17.19 1.33 -8.55
N VAL A 219 16.33 1.35 -7.54
CA VAL A 219 15.77 2.60 -7.05
C VAL A 219 16.89 3.41 -6.42
N VAL A 220 17.12 4.60 -6.94
CA VAL A 220 18.22 5.46 -6.48
C VAL A 220 17.94 5.84 -5.01
N PRO A 221 18.91 5.64 -4.10
CA PRO A 221 18.78 6.10 -2.72
C PRO A 221 18.47 7.59 -2.65
N ALA A 222 17.93 8.03 -1.52
CA ALA A 222 17.51 9.41 -1.32
C ALA A 222 18.63 10.41 -1.62
N ASP A 223 18.41 11.22 -2.64
CA ASP A 223 19.30 12.31 -3.04
C ASP A 223 18.67 13.70 -2.83
N ARG A 224 17.43 13.74 -2.36
CA ARG A 224 16.69 14.96 -2.04
C ARG A 224 16.07 14.89 -0.66
N THR A 225 16.21 15.96 0.09
CA THR A 225 15.55 16.15 1.38
C THR A 225 14.55 17.30 1.25
N VAL A 226 13.28 17.05 1.61
CA VAL A 226 12.24 18.07 1.70
C VAL A 226 11.81 18.16 3.17
N ASN A 227 12.01 19.32 3.79
CA ASN A 227 11.74 19.55 5.21
C ASN A 227 12.31 18.46 6.14
N GLY A 228 13.54 17.99 5.87
CA GLY A 228 14.23 16.97 6.66
C GLY A 228 13.86 15.52 6.32
N ILE A 229 13.00 15.30 5.31
CA ILE A 229 12.56 13.96 4.87
C ILE A 229 13.33 13.55 3.63
N ALA A 230 14.04 12.42 3.70
CA ALA A 230 14.78 11.85 2.59
C ALA A 230 13.85 11.08 1.64
N LEU A 231 13.94 11.38 0.34
CA LEU A 231 13.10 10.79 -0.70
C LEU A 231 13.95 9.91 -1.62
N SER A 232 13.54 8.66 -1.80
CA SER A 232 14.07 7.80 -2.88
C SER A 232 13.54 8.30 -4.23
N SER A 233 14.20 7.95 -5.33
CA SER A 233 13.78 8.43 -6.64
C SER A 233 13.85 7.38 -7.73
N VAL A 234 12.97 7.54 -8.71
CA VAL A 234 12.94 6.80 -9.98
C VAL A 234 13.21 7.81 -11.09
N VAL A 235 14.18 7.53 -11.92
CA VAL A 235 14.51 8.37 -13.08
C VAL A 235 13.74 7.84 -14.29
N THR A 236 12.88 8.67 -14.85
CA THR A 236 12.20 8.40 -16.11
C THR A 236 12.84 9.22 -17.23
N PRO A 237 12.66 8.86 -18.51
CA PRO A 237 13.20 9.64 -19.63
C PRO A 237 12.71 11.10 -19.69
N ILE A 238 11.59 11.42 -19.05
CA ILE A 238 10.92 12.73 -19.13
C ILE A 238 11.12 13.54 -17.84
N GLY A 239 11.45 12.90 -16.73
CA GLY A 239 11.63 13.58 -15.45
C GLY A 239 11.95 12.62 -14.31
N LYS A 240 12.30 13.19 -13.17
CA LYS A 240 12.61 12.46 -11.95
C LYS A 240 11.41 12.44 -11.03
N VAL A 241 11.00 11.25 -10.60
CA VAL A 241 9.90 11.01 -9.67
C VAL A 241 10.48 10.58 -8.32
N TYR A 242 10.08 11.27 -7.27
CA TYR A 242 10.45 10.92 -5.90
C TYR A 242 9.40 10.00 -5.30
N LEU A 243 9.84 8.98 -4.60
CA LEU A 243 8.96 8.02 -3.91
C LEU A 243 8.81 8.41 -2.45
N TYR A 244 7.61 8.46 -1.96
CA TYR A 244 7.32 8.79 -0.58
C TYR A 244 6.26 7.87 0.02
N LEU A 245 6.54 7.37 1.25
CA LEU A 245 5.58 6.60 2.01
C LEU A 245 4.48 7.52 2.56
N GLY A 246 3.31 7.47 1.92
CA GLY A 246 2.14 8.27 2.28
C GLY A 246 1.31 7.61 3.36
N GLU A 247 0.72 8.44 4.20
CA GLU A 247 -0.26 8.01 5.18
C GLU A 247 -1.67 8.36 4.70
N PHE A 248 -2.69 7.71 5.25
CA PHE A 248 -4.12 7.97 4.97
C PHE A 248 -4.56 7.82 3.50
N LEU A 249 -3.82 7.09 2.68
CA LEU A 249 -4.30 6.73 1.35
C LEU A 249 -5.38 5.66 1.42
N PRO A 250 -6.39 5.69 0.53
CA PRO A 250 -7.27 4.55 0.34
C PRO A 250 -6.46 3.33 -0.13
N ALA A 251 -6.83 2.13 0.35
CA ALA A 251 -6.18 0.90 -0.07
C ALA A 251 -6.15 0.76 -1.60
N GLY A 252 -5.01 0.35 -2.14
CA GLY A 252 -4.82 0.19 -3.58
C GLY A 252 -4.83 1.50 -4.38
N THR A 253 -4.52 2.62 -3.74
CA THR A 253 -4.44 3.94 -4.39
C THR A 253 -3.07 4.56 -4.18
N ALA A 254 -2.49 5.13 -5.23
CA ALA A 254 -1.30 5.94 -5.16
C ALA A 254 -1.50 7.25 -5.94
N LEU A 255 -0.86 8.33 -5.48
CA LEU A 255 -1.00 9.65 -6.06
C LEU A 255 0.37 10.14 -6.55
N LEU A 256 0.44 10.58 -7.79
CA LEU A 256 1.61 11.26 -8.32
C LEU A 256 1.36 12.76 -8.24
N LEU A 257 2.04 13.45 -7.34
CA LEU A 257 1.75 14.82 -6.94
C LEU A 257 2.85 15.78 -7.35
N ASN A 258 2.46 16.93 -7.87
CA ASN A 258 3.31 18.09 -7.95
C ASN A 258 3.14 18.93 -6.69
N LEU A 259 4.02 18.72 -5.72
CA LEU A 259 3.93 19.42 -4.42
C LEU A 259 4.14 20.93 -4.52
N ASN A 260 4.65 21.45 -5.65
CA ASN A 260 4.93 22.88 -5.80
C ASN A 260 3.67 23.75 -5.93
N VAL A 261 2.57 23.15 -6.36
CA VAL A 261 1.28 23.83 -6.54
C VAL A 261 0.30 23.58 -5.41
N ILE A 262 0.62 22.66 -4.49
CA ILE A 262 -0.24 22.33 -3.37
C ILE A 262 0.09 23.23 -2.18
N ALA A 263 -0.92 23.81 -1.57
CA ALA A 263 -0.77 24.69 -0.41
C ALA A 263 -1.97 24.58 0.56
N PRO A 264 -1.75 24.63 1.87
CA PRO A 264 -2.84 24.82 2.83
C PRO A 264 -3.35 26.27 2.77
N VAL A 265 -4.64 26.44 2.87
CA VAL A 265 -5.29 27.76 2.88
C VAL A 265 -5.99 27.96 4.22
N TYR A 266 -5.48 28.87 5.02
CA TYR A 266 -6.06 29.21 6.30
C TYR A 266 -7.08 30.33 6.17
N GLN A 267 -8.15 30.24 6.95
CA GLN A 267 -9.09 31.29 7.13
C GLN A 267 -8.98 31.82 8.58
N PRO A 268 -8.16 32.87 8.83
CA PRO A 268 -7.92 33.36 10.18
C PRO A 268 -9.15 34.05 10.76
N VAL A 269 -9.36 33.85 12.06
CA VAL A 269 -10.35 34.65 12.80
C VAL A 269 -9.69 35.97 13.21
N PRO A 270 -10.31 37.12 12.89
CA PRO A 270 -9.77 38.42 13.25
C PRO A 270 -9.45 38.53 14.75
N GLY A 271 -8.22 38.89 15.08
CA GLY A 271 -7.74 39.02 16.46
C GLY A 271 -7.37 37.73 17.17
N LYS A 272 -7.59 36.54 16.55
CA LYS A 272 -7.27 35.23 17.17
C LYS A 272 -6.27 34.38 16.36
N GLY A 273 -6.14 34.61 15.07
CA GLY A 273 -5.21 33.89 14.19
C GLY A 273 -5.81 32.68 13.50
N ASN A 274 -4.92 31.79 12.97
CA ASN A 274 -5.30 30.62 12.15
C ASN A 274 -5.90 29.47 12.96
N PHE A 275 -5.20 29.09 14.03
CA PHE A 275 -5.64 28.12 15.03
C PHE A 275 -5.40 28.71 16.41
N PHE A 276 -6.34 28.57 17.30
CA PHE A 276 -6.24 29.11 18.65
C PHE A 276 -6.90 28.21 19.69
N LEU A 277 -6.39 28.30 20.91
CA LEU A 277 -6.95 27.68 22.09
C LEU A 277 -7.67 28.75 22.90
N GLU A 278 -8.94 28.54 23.20
CA GLU A 278 -9.77 29.47 23.97
C GLU A 278 -10.39 28.80 25.17
N ALA A 279 -10.34 29.47 26.31
CA ALA A 279 -11.03 29.02 27.52
C ALA A 279 -12.54 29.23 27.35
N LEU A 280 -13.31 28.19 27.64
CA LEU A 280 -14.76 28.21 27.65
C LEU A 280 -15.28 28.66 29.04
N ALA A 281 -16.51 29.20 29.07
CA ALA A 281 -17.16 29.53 30.32
C ALA A 281 -17.23 28.34 31.27
N LYS A 282 -16.94 28.56 32.56
CA LYS A 282 -16.97 27.53 33.59
C LYS A 282 -18.42 27.13 33.86
N THR A 283 -18.69 25.81 33.69
CA THR A 283 -20.00 25.22 33.96
C THR A 283 -19.99 24.27 35.16
N GLY A 284 -18.88 24.18 35.91
CA GLY A 284 -18.72 23.28 37.04
C GLY A 284 -17.28 23.26 37.57
N ALA A 285 -16.95 22.28 38.39
CA ALA A 285 -15.62 22.10 39.02
C ALA A 285 -14.60 21.53 38.02
N GLY A 286 -14.19 22.33 37.06
CA GLY A 286 -13.20 21.95 36.04
C GLY A 286 -12.91 23.09 35.10
N GLU A 287 -11.89 22.91 34.27
CA GLU A 287 -11.53 23.82 33.20
C GLU A 287 -11.87 23.19 31.86
N LYS A 288 -12.40 24.00 30.95
CA LYS A 288 -12.75 23.62 29.58
C LYS A 288 -12.10 24.58 28.60
N TYR A 289 -11.52 24.02 27.57
CA TYR A 289 -10.92 24.77 26.47
C TYR A 289 -11.42 24.22 25.15
N GLN A 290 -11.45 25.05 24.13
CA GLN A 290 -11.66 24.61 22.75
C GLN A 290 -10.47 24.99 21.88
N LEU A 291 -10.08 24.07 21.02
CA LEU A 291 -9.21 24.31 19.89
C LEU A 291 -10.10 24.59 18.68
N PHE A 292 -9.86 25.68 17.98
CA PHE A 292 -10.63 26.03 16.79
C PHE A 292 -9.70 26.51 15.68
N GLY A 293 -10.01 26.13 14.44
CA GLY A 293 -9.35 26.64 13.26
C GLY A 293 -10.11 26.30 12.00
N GLN A 294 -9.85 27.05 10.94
CA GLN A 294 -10.45 26.84 9.63
C GLN A 294 -9.34 26.73 8.60
N ILE A 295 -9.35 25.61 7.85
CA ILE A 295 -8.33 25.32 6.84
C ILE A 295 -8.96 24.61 5.66
N GLY A 296 -8.44 24.86 4.46
CA GLY A 296 -8.75 24.16 3.24
C GLY A 296 -7.49 23.81 2.48
N LEU A 297 -7.63 23.04 1.41
CA LEU A 297 -6.56 22.62 0.54
C LEU A 297 -6.66 23.32 -0.82
N ASP A 298 -5.65 24.09 -1.18
CA ASP A 298 -5.39 24.49 -2.55
C ASP A 298 -4.57 23.40 -3.24
N HIS A 299 -5.22 22.62 -4.09
CA HIS A 299 -4.58 21.53 -4.83
C HIS A 299 -3.97 21.99 -6.16
N GLY A 300 -4.14 23.25 -6.55
CA GLY A 300 -3.71 23.75 -7.86
C GLY A 300 -4.48 23.12 -9.02
N PRO A 301 -3.95 23.20 -10.25
CA PRO A 301 -4.52 22.57 -11.43
C PRO A 301 -4.51 21.04 -11.28
N GLU A 302 -5.65 20.38 -11.50
CA GLU A 302 -5.81 18.96 -11.23
C GLU A 302 -4.99 18.08 -12.19
N TRP A 303 -4.76 18.53 -13.43
CA TRP A 303 -3.95 17.82 -14.43
C TRP A 303 -2.43 17.84 -14.16
N TYR A 304 -1.97 18.62 -13.15
CA TYR A 304 -0.60 18.57 -12.66
C TYR A 304 -0.34 17.33 -11.81
N HIS A 305 -1.37 16.58 -11.50
CA HIS A 305 -1.34 15.41 -10.64
C HIS A 305 -1.79 14.17 -11.41
N GLY A 306 -1.43 13.00 -10.89
CA GLY A 306 -1.89 11.71 -11.39
C GLY A 306 -2.40 10.82 -10.26
N LYS A 307 -3.32 9.92 -10.58
CA LYS A 307 -3.90 8.97 -9.62
C LYS A 307 -3.90 7.56 -10.20
N PHE A 308 -3.38 6.62 -9.42
CA PHE A 308 -3.52 5.20 -9.68
C PHE A 308 -4.59 4.65 -8.74
N THR A 309 -5.47 3.79 -9.26
CA THR A 309 -6.54 3.15 -8.50
C THR A 309 -6.57 1.66 -8.76
N GLY A 310 -7.05 0.88 -7.78
CA GLY A 310 -7.13 -0.57 -7.92
C GLY A 310 -5.76 -1.26 -8.04
N ILE A 311 -4.73 -0.73 -7.37
CA ILE A 311 -3.44 -1.39 -7.22
C ILE A 311 -3.64 -2.61 -6.33
N SER A 312 -2.90 -3.69 -6.59
CA SER A 312 -2.90 -4.87 -5.72
C SER A 312 -2.53 -4.49 -4.29
N THR A 313 -3.33 -4.90 -3.35
CA THR A 313 -3.07 -4.73 -1.90
C THR A 313 -2.27 -5.89 -1.31
N GLU A 314 -1.90 -6.86 -2.13
CA GLU A 314 -1.07 -7.99 -1.74
C GLU A 314 0.33 -7.80 -2.33
N PHE A 315 1.33 -8.13 -1.53
CA PHE A 315 2.72 -8.18 -1.96
C PHE A 315 3.20 -9.62 -1.94
N GLU A 316 3.45 -10.16 -3.12
CA GLU A 316 4.24 -11.38 -3.27
C GLU A 316 5.70 -10.99 -3.48
N ALA A 317 6.58 -11.48 -2.60
CA ALA A 317 8.01 -11.30 -2.79
C ALA A 317 8.43 -11.89 -4.14
N PRO A 318 9.23 -11.19 -4.96
CA PRO A 318 9.68 -11.73 -6.22
C PRO A 318 10.43 -13.03 -5.97
N LYS A 319 9.97 -14.11 -6.59
CA LYS A 319 10.68 -15.39 -6.59
C LYS A 319 11.91 -15.15 -7.45
N TYR A 320 13.10 -15.15 -6.83
CA TYR A 320 14.36 -14.95 -7.54
C TYR A 320 14.56 -16.04 -8.58
N SER A 321 14.31 -15.74 -9.85
CA SER A 321 14.82 -16.55 -10.95
C SER A 321 16.30 -16.24 -11.08
N ARG A 322 17.13 -17.18 -10.68
CA ARG A 322 18.58 -17.09 -10.88
C ARG A 322 18.84 -17.17 -12.39
N SER A 323 19.18 -16.04 -13.02
CA SER A 323 19.65 -16.03 -14.40
C SER A 323 20.99 -16.78 -14.45
N VAL A 324 20.98 -17.95 -15.06
CA VAL A 324 22.20 -18.68 -15.37
C VAL A 324 22.79 -18.07 -16.63
N TYR A 325 23.96 -17.44 -16.50
CA TYR A 325 24.74 -16.98 -17.64
C TYR A 325 25.19 -18.21 -18.45
N VAL A 326 24.62 -18.39 -19.63
CA VAL A 326 25.12 -19.34 -20.61
C VAL A 326 26.13 -18.60 -21.46
N ALA A 327 27.38 -19.07 -21.47
CA ALA A 327 28.45 -18.50 -22.28
C ALA A 327 28.03 -18.52 -23.76
N GLY A 328 27.79 -17.32 -24.33
CA GLY A 328 27.29 -17.17 -25.71
C GLY A 328 26.38 -15.98 -25.95
N GLY A 329 26.09 -15.15 -24.94
CA GLY A 329 25.42 -13.85 -25.11
C GLY A 329 23.92 -13.84 -25.31
N ALA A 330 23.23 -14.98 -25.23
CA ALA A 330 21.77 -15.01 -25.17
C ALA A 330 21.34 -15.08 -23.70
N VAL A 331 20.64 -14.07 -23.21
CA VAL A 331 19.93 -14.11 -21.94
C VAL A 331 18.72 -15.02 -22.15
N ALA A 332 18.87 -16.31 -21.85
CA ALA A 332 17.71 -17.16 -21.68
C ALA A 332 17.08 -16.77 -20.34
N THR A 333 15.91 -16.16 -20.37
CA THR A 333 15.00 -16.14 -19.22
C THR A 333 14.71 -17.59 -18.89
N VAL A 334 15.39 -18.11 -17.88
CA VAL A 334 15.00 -19.39 -17.28
C VAL A 334 13.72 -19.08 -16.53
N GLU A 335 12.58 -19.31 -17.18
CA GLU A 335 11.34 -19.53 -16.45
C GLU A 335 11.67 -20.53 -15.35
N SER A 336 11.32 -20.24 -14.11
CA SER A 336 11.57 -21.17 -13.00
C SER A 336 10.94 -22.49 -13.41
N LEU A 337 11.78 -23.49 -13.69
CA LEU A 337 11.31 -24.82 -14.04
C LEU A 337 10.33 -25.26 -12.97
N ALA A 338 9.12 -25.60 -13.38
CA ALA A 338 8.11 -26.12 -12.48
C ALA A 338 8.70 -27.30 -11.70
N VAL A 339 8.49 -27.31 -10.40
CA VAL A 339 8.93 -28.44 -9.55
C VAL A 339 7.73 -29.31 -9.27
N LEU A 340 7.89 -30.62 -9.51
CA LEU A 340 6.86 -31.58 -9.12
C LEU A 340 6.75 -31.60 -7.59
N ALA A 341 5.62 -31.10 -7.06
CA ALA A 341 5.42 -30.85 -5.64
C ALA A 341 4.71 -32.01 -4.93
N SER A 342 3.76 -32.67 -5.58
CA SER A 342 3.09 -33.85 -5.02
C SER A 342 2.47 -34.75 -6.07
N ALA A 343 2.26 -36.02 -5.71
CA ALA A 343 1.54 -37.02 -6.49
C ALA A 343 0.49 -37.69 -5.61
N LYS A 344 -0.66 -38.04 -6.17
CA LYS A 344 -1.71 -38.78 -5.46
C LYS A 344 -2.22 -39.97 -6.26
N LEU A 345 -2.59 -41.01 -5.55
CA LEU A 345 -3.23 -42.19 -6.11
C LEU A 345 -4.73 -41.97 -6.30
N ASN A 346 -5.32 -42.71 -7.22
CA ASN A 346 -6.79 -42.72 -7.45
C ASN A 346 -7.54 -43.53 -6.40
N LYS A 347 -6.86 -44.37 -5.64
CA LYS A 347 -7.43 -45.25 -4.61
C LYS A 347 -6.47 -45.38 -3.43
N ASN A 348 -7.00 -45.34 -2.22
CA ASN A 348 -6.24 -45.58 -0.99
C ASN A 348 -6.29 -47.02 -0.53
N THR A 349 -7.20 -47.80 -1.09
CA THR A 349 -7.38 -49.22 -0.80
C THR A 349 -7.74 -49.97 -2.09
N VAL A 350 -7.19 -51.16 -2.28
CA VAL A 350 -7.46 -52.01 -3.42
C VAL A 350 -7.44 -53.46 -3.00
N ALA A 351 -8.31 -54.27 -3.60
CA ALA A 351 -8.28 -55.70 -3.37
C ALA A 351 -7.05 -56.39 -3.99
N ALA A 352 -6.51 -57.39 -3.34
CA ALA A 352 -5.43 -58.21 -3.85
C ALA A 352 -5.98 -59.14 -4.94
N ASP A 353 -6.06 -58.62 -6.16
CA ASP A 353 -6.59 -59.29 -7.35
C ASP A 353 -5.66 -58.99 -8.54
N ASN A 354 -5.35 -59.99 -9.33
CA ASN A 354 -4.48 -59.85 -10.50
C ASN A 354 -5.04 -58.95 -11.61
N THR A 355 -6.26 -58.47 -11.47
CA THR A 355 -6.94 -57.55 -12.39
C THR A 355 -7.14 -56.15 -11.84
N ALA A 356 -7.03 -55.98 -10.52
CA ALA A 356 -7.20 -54.66 -9.86
C ALA A 356 -6.07 -53.69 -10.24
N GLN A 357 -6.41 -52.46 -10.42
CA GLN A 357 -5.45 -51.41 -10.82
C GLN A 357 -5.45 -50.24 -9.87
N VAL A 358 -4.24 -49.69 -9.64
CA VAL A 358 -4.00 -48.44 -8.93
C VAL A 358 -3.25 -47.49 -9.85
N SER A 359 -3.71 -46.24 -9.97
CA SER A 359 -3.09 -45.27 -10.85
C SER A 359 -2.60 -44.05 -10.07
N CYS A 360 -1.43 -43.53 -10.40
CA CYS A 360 -0.96 -42.24 -9.97
C CYS A 360 -1.62 -41.15 -10.85
N SER A 361 -2.76 -40.62 -10.39
CA SER A 361 -3.71 -39.88 -11.21
C SER A 361 -3.61 -38.35 -11.09
N THR A 362 -3.06 -37.83 -9.98
CA THR A 362 -3.01 -36.41 -9.72
C THR A 362 -1.60 -35.95 -9.39
N LEU A 363 -1.06 -35.06 -10.24
CA LEU A 363 0.24 -34.44 -10.05
C LEU A 363 0.04 -32.94 -9.82
N LYS A 364 0.74 -32.39 -8.86
CA LYS A 364 0.79 -30.93 -8.63
C LYS A 364 2.20 -30.42 -8.81
N TYR A 365 2.31 -29.24 -9.36
CA TYR A 365 3.56 -28.52 -9.59
C TYR A 365 3.57 -27.21 -8.83
N ASP A 366 4.74 -26.72 -8.47
CA ASP A 366 4.96 -25.42 -7.85
C ASP A 366 5.95 -24.60 -8.73
N PRO A 367 5.65 -23.39 -9.10
CA PRO A 367 4.45 -22.57 -8.78
C PRO A 367 3.20 -22.92 -9.59
N ALA A 368 3.35 -23.56 -10.74
CA ALA A 368 2.24 -23.95 -11.62
C ALA A 368 2.69 -25.09 -12.52
N ALA A 369 1.73 -25.76 -13.21
CA ALA A 369 2.06 -26.77 -14.22
C ALA A 369 2.86 -26.12 -15.37
N PRO A 370 3.89 -26.84 -15.92
CA PRO A 370 4.68 -26.31 -17.02
C PRO A 370 3.80 -26.11 -18.26
N ALA A 371 4.12 -25.08 -19.07
CA ALA A 371 3.37 -24.75 -20.28
C ALA A 371 3.37 -25.88 -21.34
N SER A 372 4.41 -26.72 -21.32
CA SER A 372 4.50 -27.97 -22.10
C SER A 372 4.68 -29.14 -21.16
N ALA A 373 4.17 -30.31 -21.56
CA ALA A 373 4.22 -31.51 -20.73
C ALA A 373 5.67 -31.92 -20.38
N ALA A 374 5.93 -32.12 -19.08
CA ALA A 374 7.18 -32.66 -18.60
C ALA A 374 7.29 -34.15 -18.92
N THR A 375 8.51 -34.63 -19.09
CA THR A 375 8.76 -36.07 -19.19
C THR A 375 8.69 -36.69 -17.79
N LEU A 376 7.77 -37.65 -17.59
CA LEU A 376 7.53 -38.28 -16.31
C LEU A 376 8.02 -39.73 -16.33
N ALA A 377 8.79 -40.09 -15.34
CA ALA A 377 9.17 -41.47 -15.07
C ALA A 377 8.48 -41.94 -13.80
N TYR A 378 7.86 -43.10 -13.88
CA TYR A 378 7.15 -43.74 -12.77
C TYR A 378 7.91 -44.93 -12.30
N LEU A 379 7.92 -45.22 -11.01
CA LEU A 379 8.45 -46.43 -10.42
C LEU A 379 7.65 -46.76 -9.17
N TRP A 380 6.97 -47.90 -9.21
CA TRP A 380 6.18 -48.34 -8.08
C TRP A 380 7.03 -49.02 -7.04
N GLN A 381 6.68 -48.86 -5.79
CA GLN A 381 7.31 -49.44 -4.62
C GLN A 381 6.30 -50.19 -3.78
N ILE A 382 6.76 -51.23 -3.10
CA ILE A 382 5.98 -52.09 -2.20
C ILE A 382 6.64 -52.17 -0.84
N ARG A 383 5.84 -52.25 0.23
CA ARG A 383 6.30 -52.60 1.56
C ARG A 383 5.29 -53.52 2.27
N ALA A 384 5.75 -54.29 3.23
CA ALA A 384 4.86 -55.05 4.12
C ALA A 384 4.06 -54.07 5.02
N LYS A 385 2.84 -54.40 5.40
CA LYS A 385 1.96 -53.57 6.23
C LYS A 385 2.61 -53.17 7.57
N THR A 386 3.36 -54.10 8.17
CA THR A 386 4.09 -53.85 9.42
C THR A 386 5.53 -53.38 9.20
N GLY A 387 5.99 -53.27 7.96
CA GLY A 387 7.38 -52.91 7.60
C GLY A 387 7.53 -51.42 7.39
N THR A 388 8.77 -50.90 7.51
CA THR A 388 9.12 -49.52 7.22
C THR A 388 9.90 -49.33 5.91
N THR A 389 10.42 -50.40 5.35
CA THR A 389 11.32 -50.39 4.16
C THR A 389 10.53 -50.58 2.87
N TRP A 390 10.68 -49.61 1.97
CA TRP A 390 10.13 -49.67 0.62
C TRP A 390 11.08 -50.33 -0.34
N THR A 391 10.58 -51.23 -1.19
CA THR A 391 11.35 -51.94 -2.22
C THR A 391 10.76 -51.60 -3.59
N ASP A 392 11.63 -51.28 -4.54
CA ASP A 392 11.22 -51.01 -5.92
C ASP A 392 10.65 -52.28 -6.59
N LEU A 393 9.53 -52.11 -7.28
CA LEU A 393 8.94 -53.15 -8.09
C LEU A 393 9.76 -53.35 -9.38
N THR A 394 9.78 -54.59 -9.88
CA THR A 394 10.51 -54.98 -11.08
C THR A 394 9.55 -55.40 -12.20
N SER A 395 10.09 -55.79 -13.35
CA SER A 395 9.33 -56.24 -14.51
C SER A 395 8.39 -57.44 -14.25
N SER A 396 8.48 -58.03 -13.06
CA SER A 396 7.53 -59.07 -12.62
C SER A 396 6.13 -58.52 -12.31
N TYR A 397 5.97 -57.17 -12.25
CA TYR A 397 4.70 -56.47 -12.04
C TYR A 397 4.29 -55.73 -13.30
N THR A 398 3.07 -55.95 -13.77
CA THR A 398 2.53 -55.23 -14.93
C THR A 398 2.28 -53.77 -14.58
N GLY A 399 2.94 -52.87 -15.29
CA GLY A 399 2.84 -51.43 -15.06
C GLY A 399 3.79 -50.89 -13.99
N TYR A 400 4.80 -51.63 -13.52
CA TYR A 400 5.72 -51.20 -12.46
C TYR A 400 6.45 -49.87 -12.74
N ASN A 401 6.60 -49.49 -13.99
CA ASN A 401 7.25 -48.27 -14.46
C ASN A 401 6.31 -47.34 -15.25
N THR A 402 5.01 -47.50 -15.10
CA THR A 402 3.99 -46.66 -15.73
C THR A 402 3.11 -46.00 -14.69
N ALA A 403 2.25 -45.05 -15.11
CA ALA A 403 1.32 -44.39 -14.22
C ALA A 403 0.29 -45.32 -13.57
N THR A 404 0.08 -46.52 -14.10
CA THR A 404 -0.90 -47.49 -13.61
C THR A 404 -0.24 -48.85 -13.33
N LEU A 405 -0.41 -49.32 -12.11
CA LEU A 405 0.09 -50.61 -11.64
C LEU A 405 -1.08 -51.61 -11.57
N THR A 406 -0.86 -52.85 -12.06
CA THR A 406 -1.76 -53.97 -11.80
C THR A 406 -1.33 -54.69 -10.52
N VAL A 407 -2.26 -54.83 -9.60
CA VAL A 407 -2.04 -55.45 -8.28
C VAL A 407 -1.87 -56.95 -8.45
N LYS A 408 -1.08 -57.61 -7.60
CA LYS A 408 -0.97 -59.08 -7.54
C LYS A 408 -1.78 -59.63 -6.37
N ALA A 409 -2.47 -60.74 -6.59
CA ALA A 409 -3.17 -61.47 -5.54
C ALA A 409 -2.25 -61.92 -4.38
N ALA A 410 -0.96 -62.10 -4.65
CA ALA A 410 0.03 -62.46 -3.63
C ALA A 410 0.46 -61.29 -2.74
N ASP A 411 -0.01 -60.08 -2.99
CA ASP A 411 0.38 -58.88 -2.25
C ASP A 411 -0.66 -58.40 -1.23
N ALA A 412 -1.58 -59.26 -0.85
CA ALA A 412 -2.45 -59.05 0.31
C ALA A 412 -1.62 -58.59 1.54
N GLU A 413 -2.16 -57.68 2.33
CA GLU A 413 -1.51 -57.15 3.53
C GLU A 413 -0.20 -56.37 3.24
N LYS A 414 -0.09 -55.72 2.06
CA LYS A 414 1.02 -54.84 1.68
C LYS A 414 0.52 -53.46 1.30
N HIS A 415 1.46 -52.50 1.21
CA HIS A 415 1.21 -51.16 0.73
C HIS A 415 1.96 -50.90 -0.56
N TYR A 416 1.33 -50.15 -1.46
CA TYR A 416 1.97 -49.62 -2.66
C TYR A 416 2.08 -48.10 -2.56
N ARG A 417 3.12 -47.53 -3.17
CA ARG A 417 3.24 -46.11 -3.52
C ARG A 417 3.95 -45.96 -4.86
N CYS A 418 3.74 -44.80 -5.50
CA CYS A 418 4.40 -44.49 -6.76
C CYS A 418 5.45 -43.38 -6.53
N LYS A 419 6.69 -43.66 -6.97
CA LYS A 419 7.74 -42.65 -7.10
C LYS A 419 7.62 -42.04 -8.49
N VAL A 420 7.43 -40.73 -8.58
CA VAL A 420 7.32 -39.97 -9.84
C VAL A 420 8.49 -39.02 -9.95
N THR A 421 9.22 -39.08 -11.06
CA THR A 421 10.33 -38.18 -11.35
C THR A 421 10.01 -37.40 -12.61
N ALA A 422 10.06 -36.07 -12.53
CA ALA A 422 9.87 -35.18 -13.65
C ALA A 422 11.21 -34.68 -14.18
N THR A 423 11.32 -34.61 -15.52
CA THR A 423 12.50 -34.10 -16.24
C THR A 423 12.05 -33.24 -17.42
N GLY A 424 12.93 -32.37 -17.92
CA GLY A 424 12.62 -31.45 -19.03
C GLY A 424 12.03 -30.14 -18.57
N THR A 425 10.78 -29.90 -18.90
CA THR A 425 10.04 -28.64 -18.56
C THR A 425 9.62 -28.55 -17.10
N ALA A 426 9.73 -29.64 -16.34
CA ALA A 426 9.62 -29.66 -14.88
C ALA A 426 10.72 -30.55 -14.30
N THR A 427 11.06 -30.35 -13.03
CA THR A 427 12.04 -31.16 -12.30
C THR A 427 11.48 -31.63 -10.96
N GLY A 428 12.10 -32.58 -10.36
CA GLY A 428 11.78 -33.08 -9.03
C GLY A 428 11.35 -34.53 -8.98
N THR A 429 11.43 -35.08 -7.78
CA THR A 429 11.00 -36.45 -7.49
C THR A 429 10.10 -36.40 -6.27
N VAL A 430 8.91 -37.00 -6.40
CA VAL A 430 7.94 -37.08 -5.30
C VAL A 430 7.44 -38.52 -5.15
N TYR A 431 6.93 -38.80 -3.97
CA TYR A 431 6.24 -40.06 -3.69
C TYR A 431 4.75 -39.78 -3.53
N SER A 432 3.91 -40.67 -4.05
CA SER A 432 2.45 -40.59 -3.82
C SER A 432 2.11 -40.95 -2.38
N ASP A 433 0.86 -40.69 -2.01
CA ASP A 433 0.20 -41.35 -0.89
C ASP A 433 0.26 -42.89 -1.04
N GLU A 434 -0.07 -43.58 0.04
CA GLU A 434 -0.02 -45.05 0.10
C GLU A 434 -1.37 -45.64 -0.27
N CYS A 435 -1.34 -46.81 -0.89
CA CYS A 435 -2.53 -47.62 -1.16
C CYS A 435 -2.42 -48.97 -0.41
N ASP A 436 -3.39 -49.27 0.42
CA ASP A 436 -3.49 -50.55 1.12
C ASP A 436 -4.01 -51.64 0.18
N VAL A 437 -3.36 -52.81 0.22
CA VAL A 437 -3.79 -53.97 -0.52
C VAL A 437 -4.45 -54.94 0.46
N GLU A 438 -5.75 -55.05 0.38
CA GLU A 438 -6.54 -55.93 1.23
C GLU A 438 -6.71 -57.33 0.58
N ALA A 439 -6.92 -58.34 1.40
CA ALA A 439 -7.24 -59.67 0.88
C ALA A 439 -8.52 -59.61 0.01
N ALA A 440 -8.51 -60.27 -1.13
CA ALA A 440 -9.70 -60.40 -1.94
C ALA A 440 -10.75 -61.19 -1.13
N GLY A 441 -11.92 -60.57 -0.92
CA GLY A 441 -13.01 -61.16 -0.17
C GLY A 441 -13.66 -62.35 -0.87
#